data_1c8257f3d99825bf6b3f3817891ed97a
#
_entry.id   1c8257f3d99825bf6b3f3817891ed97a
#
_cell.length_a   1.000
_cell.length_b   1.000
_cell.length_c   1.000
_cell.angle_alpha   90.00
_cell.angle_beta   90.00
_cell.angle_gamma   90.00
#
_symmetry.space_group_name_H-M   'P 1'
#
loop_
_entity.id
_entity.type
_entity.pdbx_description
1 polymer ?
#
loop_
_entity_poly.entity_id
_entity_poly.type
_entity_poly.pdbx_seq_one_letter_code
_entity_poly.pdbx_strand_id
1 'polypeptide(L)'
;AKILLETLRNLPEQPVNFTIEESSYSIEISSDNGRYKLSGENATDFPRVPSVSDGYSVNIPSEVLGTAISNTIYATSNDELRPSMTGVFLKLDETNTTFVATDSHRLIRYRRVDITSDMAHSMIIPRKALTLLKATLPTEATSVTMEFNTSNAFFDFNKVKMICRLIDERYPD
;
A
#
# COMPACT_ATOMS: atom_id res chain seq x y z
N ALA A 1 -17.15 0.16 2.88
CA ALA A 1 -16.42 1.17 3.69
C ALA A 1 -16.58 2.59 3.13
N LYS A 2 -16.40 2.84 1.81
CA LYS A 2 -16.44 4.18 1.21
C LYS A 2 -17.77 4.89 1.42
N ILE A 3 -18.89 4.23 1.12
CA ILE A 3 -20.25 4.79 1.30
C ILE A 3 -20.51 5.15 2.77
N LEU A 4 -20.15 4.27 3.70
CA LEU A 4 -20.27 4.54 5.13
C LEU A 4 -19.48 5.80 5.54
N LEU A 5 -18.24 5.92 5.07
CA LEU A 5 -17.39 7.08 5.35
C LEU A 5 -18.00 8.38 4.79
N GLU A 6 -18.49 8.34 3.56
CA GLU A 6 -19.14 9.48 2.91
C GLU A 6 -20.43 9.88 3.63
N THR A 7 -21.25 8.90 4.05
CA THR A 7 -22.47 9.15 4.84
C THR A 7 -22.14 9.86 6.14
N LEU A 8 -21.18 9.31 6.92
CA LEU A 8 -20.80 9.88 8.21
C LEU A 8 -20.16 11.27 8.10
N ARG A 9 -19.35 11.52 7.06
CA ARG A 9 -18.72 12.84 6.84
C ARG A 9 -19.73 13.95 6.52
N ASN A 10 -20.86 13.61 5.94
CA ASN A 10 -21.91 14.57 5.59
C ASN A 10 -22.92 14.80 6.72
N LEU A 11 -22.84 14.05 7.81
CA LEU A 11 -23.67 14.28 8.99
C LEU A 11 -23.06 15.38 9.87
N PRO A 12 -23.88 16.25 10.43
CA PRO A 12 -23.43 17.16 11.49
C PRO A 12 -22.98 16.36 12.71
N GLU A 13 -22.24 17.01 13.60
CA GLU A 13 -21.79 16.40 14.85
C GLU A 13 -23.00 16.12 15.77
N GLN A 14 -23.35 14.84 15.92
CA GLN A 14 -24.53 14.38 16.66
C GLN A 14 -24.36 12.89 17.04
N PRO A 15 -25.10 12.40 18.03
CA PRO A 15 -25.17 10.98 18.31
C PRO A 15 -25.71 10.19 17.09
N VAL A 16 -25.06 9.06 16.79
CA VAL A 16 -25.44 8.17 15.70
C VAL A 16 -25.61 6.76 16.24
N ASN A 17 -26.77 6.15 15.97
CA ASN A 17 -27.05 4.78 16.37
C ASN A 17 -26.89 3.83 15.17
N PHE A 18 -26.24 2.71 15.37
CA PHE A 18 -26.09 1.65 14.40
C PHE A 18 -26.94 0.45 14.81
N THR A 19 -27.79 0.00 13.90
CA THR A 19 -28.53 -1.26 14.04
C THR A 19 -28.09 -2.19 12.91
N ILE A 20 -27.61 -3.38 13.26
CA ILE A 20 -27.11 -4.36 12.31
C ILE A 20 -28.01 -5.59 12.36
N GLU A 21 -28.56 -5.97 11.22
CA GLU A 21 -29.33 -7.21 11.06
C GLU A 21 -28.44 -8.27 10.42
N GLU A 22 -28.01 -9.25 11.20
CA GLU A 22 -27.06 -10.26 10.75
C GLU A 22 -27.59 -11.17 9.65
N SER A 23 -28.91 -11.42 9.62
CA SER A 23 -29.54 -12.29 8.62
C SER A 23 -29.51 -11.72 7.20
N SER A 24 -29.61 -10.41 7.08
CA SER A 24 -29.66 -9.67 5.80
C SER A 24 -28.40 -8.84 5.54
N TYR A 25 -27.47 -8.80 6.48
CA TYR A 25 -26.31 -7.91 6.50
C TYR A 25 -26.67 -6.43 6.35
N SER A 26 -27.91 -6.07 6.71
CA SER A 26 -28.41 -4.70 6.64
C SER A 26 -27.87 -3.88 7.81
N ILE A 27 -27.35 -2.70 7.51
CA ILE A 27 -26.86 -1.73 8.48
C ILE A 27 -27.75 -0.50 8.39
N GLU A 28 -28.52 -0.22 9.45
CA GLU A 28 -29.27 1.00 9.58
C GLU A 28 -28.52 1.99 10.48
N ILE A 29 -28.33 3.19 9.99
CA ILE A 29 -27.72 4.31 10.70
C ILE A 29 -28.84 5.31 10.98
N SER A 30 -29.16 5.54 12.24
CA SER A 30 -30.16 6.53 12.65
C SER A 30 -29.53 7.69 13.41
N SER A 31 -29.99 8.89 13.08
CA SER A 31 -29.57 10.15 13.68
C SER A 31 -30.78 11.08 13.79
N ASP A 32 -30.61 12.23 14.42
CA ASP A 32 -31.67 13.24 14.53
C ASP A 32 -32.13 13.74 13.16
N ASN A 33 -31.27 13.72 12.18
CA ASN A 33 -31.52 14.23 10.82
C ASN A 33 -31.98 13.16 9.81
N GLY A 34 -32.18 11.92 10.24
CA GLY A 34 -32.72 10.88 9.35
C GLY A 34 -32.16 9.48 9.58
N ARG A 35 -32.55 8.60 8.68
CA ARG A 35 -32.13 7.19 8.67
C ARG A 35 -31.48 6.85 7.34
N TYR A 36 -30.40 6.12 7.41
CA TYR A 36 -29.63 5.67 6.25
C TYR A 36 -29.52 4.16 6.32
N LYS A 37 -29.85 3.48 5.22
CA LYS A 37 -29.74 2.04 5.14
C LYS A 37 -28.63 1.66 4.17
N LEU A 38 -27.67 0.85 4.65
CA LEU A 38 -26.55 0.36 3.87
C LEU A 38 -26.61 -1.18 3.85
N SER A 39 -26.12 -1.77 2.77
CA SER A 39 -25.89 -3.21 2.70
C SER A 39 -24.47 -3.52 3.12
N GLY A 40 -24.32 -4.41 4.07
CA GLY A 40 -23.06 -5.03 4.42
C GLY A 40 -22.83 -6.31 3.61
N GLU A 41 -21.73 -6.98 3.90
CA GLU A 41 -21.35 -8.28 3.35
C GLU A 41 -20.95 -9.22 4.48
N ASN A 42 -20.94 -10.51 4.20
CA ASN A 42 -20.52 -11.50 5.20
C ASN A 42 -19.05 -11.28 5.58
N ALA A 43 -18.76 -11.19 6.87
CA ALA A 43 -17.39 -11.00 7.36
C ALA A 43 -16.45 -12.16 6.98
N THR A 44 -16.97 -13.35 6.71
CA THR A 44 -16.16 -14.50 6.25
C THR A 44 -15.60 -14.31 4.84
N ASP A 45 -16.22 -13.43 4.04
CA ASP A 45 -15.79 -13.11 2.68
C ASP A 45 -14.68 -12.04 2.66
N PHE A 46 -14.37 -11.46 3.83
CA PHE A 46 -13.25 -10.53 3.93
C PHE A 46 -11.92 -11.23 3.62
N PRO A 47 -11.09 -10.67 2.74
CA PRO A 47 -9.82 -11.28 2.36
C PRO A 47 -8.95 -11.60 3.57
N ARG A 48 -8.44 -12.82 3.61
CA ARG A 48 -7.50 -13.21 4.66
C ARG A 48 -6.18 -12.45 4.48
N VAL A 49 -5.64 -11.97 5.57
CA VAL A 49 -4.32 -11.35 5.59
C VAL A 49 -3.29 -12.45 5.35
N PRO A 50 -2.49 -12.41 4.26
CA PRO A 50 -1.44 -13.38 4.03
C PRO A 50 -0.38 -13.27 5.13
N SER A 51 0.23 -14.39 5.48
CA SER A 51 1.39 -14.43 6.38
C SER A 51 2.68 -14.40 5.56
N VAL A 52 3.73 -13.85 6.15
CA VAL A 52 5.08 -13.97 5.61
C VAL A 52 5.59 -15.37 5.96
N SER A 53 5.57 -16.29 5.01
CA SER A 53 6.31 -17.55 5.09
C SER A 53 7.51 -17.43 4.16
N ASP A 54 8.69 -17.80 4.62
CA ASP A 54 9.95 -17.81 3.84
C ASP A 54 10.27 -16.44 3.20
N GLY A 55 10.02 -15.36 3.94
CA GLY A 55 10.23 -13.99 3.49
C GLY A 55 11.62 -13.46 3.85
N TYR A 56 12.00 -12.40 3.14
CA TYR A 56 13.18 -11.60 3.41
C TYR A 56 12.76 -10.30 4.09
N SER A 57 13.65 -9.71 4.87
CA SER A 57 13.38 -8.48 5.60
C SER A 57 14.47 -7.44 5.40
N VAL A 58 14.08 -6.18 5.28
CA VAL A 58 14.98 -5.04 5.26
C VAL A 58 14.36 -3.88 6.04
N ASN A 59 15.18 -3.13 6.77
CA ASN A 59 14.76 -1.95 7.48
C ASN A 59 15.15 -0.69 6.68
N ILE A 60 14.16 0.15 6.40
CA ILE A 60 14.35 1.38 5.65
C ILE A 60 13.80 2.55 6.49
N PRO A 61 14.57 3.62 6.74
CA PRO A 61 14.05 4.81 7.40
C PRO A 61 12.86 5.41 6.62
N SER A 62 11.79 5.80 7.32
CA SER A 62 10.56 6.32 6.72
C SER A 62 10.81 7.52 5.78
N GLU A 63 11.70 8.42 6.18
CA GLU A 63 12.11 9.57 5.38
C GLU A 63 12.78 9.15 4.07
N VAL A 64 13.66 8.15 4.12
CA VAL A 64 14.36 7.64 2.93
C VAL A 64 13.39 6.96 1.98
N LEU A 65 12.50 6.11 2.53
CA LEU A 65 11.48 5.44 1.75
C LEU A 65 10.50 6.44 1.12
N GLY A 66 10.03 7.43 1.88
CA GLY A 66 9.16 8.51 1.40
C GLY A 66 9.81 9.33 0.28
N THR A 67 11.09 9.65 0.42
CA THR A 67 11.88 10.36 -0.59
C THR A 67 12.06 9.51 -1.85
N ALA A 68 12.41 8.23 -1.70
CA ALA A 68 12.56 7.32 -2.83
C ALA A 68 11.26 7.17 -3.64
N ILE A 69 10.12 7.00 -2.95
CA ILE A 69 8.80 6.96 -3.59
C ILE A 69 8.52 8.28 -4.30
N SER A 70 8.74 9.42 -3.65
CA SER A 70 8.47 10.74 -4.23
C SER A 70 9.25 11.00 -5.50
N ASN A 71 10.51 10.55 -5.53
CA ASN A 71 11.42 10.77 -6.65
C ASN A 71 11.21 9.80 -7.82
N THR A 72 10.42 8.75 -7.65
CA THR A 72 10.26 7.71 -8.69
C THR A 72 8.83 7.55 -9.18
N ILE A 73 7.85 7.63 -8.30
CA ILE A 73 6.46 7.24 -8.57
C ILE A 73 5.82 7.98 -9.76
N TYR A 74 6.21 9.24 -10.01
CA TYR A 74 5.65 10.05 -11.10
C TYR A 74 6.12 9.61 -12.50
N ALA A 75 7.15 8.78 -12.57
CA ALA A 75 7.65 8.22 -13.82
C ALA A 75 7.05 6.84 -14.14
N THR A 76 6.14 6.32 -13.31
CA THR A 76 5.41 5.08 -13.62
C THR A 76 4.38 5.30 -14.72
N SER A 77 4.12 4.25 -15.52
CA SER A 77 3.08 4.25 -16.56
C SER A 77 1.67 4.10 -15.95
N ASN A 78 0.66 4.56 -16.69
CA ASN A 78 -0.74 4.25 -16.45
C ASN A 78 -1.28 3.18 -17.45
N ASP A 79 -0.43 2.68 -18.32
CA ASP A 79 -0.78 1.71 -19.34
C ASP A 79 -0.84 0.28 -18.75
N GLU A 80 -2.04 -0.22 -18.55
CA GLU A 80 -2.28 -1.56 -18.00
C GLU A 80 -1.88 -2.70 -18.96
N LEU A 81 -1.62 -2.40 -20.24
CA LEU A 81 -1.09 -3.36 -21.19
C LEU A 81 0.41 -3.65 -20.97
N ARG A 82 1.07 -2.80 -20.18
CA ARG A 82 2.46 -2.96 -19.76
C ARG A 82 2.58 -2.93 -18.24
N PRO A 83 2.10 -3.99 -17.55
CA PRO A 83 1.98 -3.99 -16.09
C PRO A 83 3.29 -3.73 -15.36
N SER A 84 4.42 -4.22 -15.88
CA SER A 84 5.75 -4.01 -15.28
C SER A 84 6.09 -2.54 -15.04
N MET A 85 5.61 -1.63 -15.91
CA MET A 85 5.88 -0.19 -15.80
C MET A 85 4.86 0.54 -14.92
N THR A 86 3.77 -0.11 -14.48
CA THR A 86 2.75 0.52 -13.61
C THR A 86 3.16 0.56 -12.14
N GLY A 87 4.36 0.08 -11.83
CA GLY A 87 4.96 0.09 -10.50
C GLY A 87 6.38 0.65 -10.51
N VAL A 88 6.94 0.74 -9.32
CA VAL A 88 8.36 1.07 -9.11
C VAL A 88 9.13 -0.23 -8.92
N PHE A 89 10.15 -0.43 -9.71
CA PHE A 89 11.09 -1.52 -9.55
C PHE A 89 12.06 -1.21 -8.41
N LEU A 90 12.09 -2.07 -7.43
CA LEU A 90 13.00 -2.02 -6.31
C LEU A 90 14.03 -3.16 -6.45
N LYS A 91 15.30 -2.79 -6.44
CA LYS A 91 16.42 -3.73 -6.37
C LYS A 91 17.19 -3.51 -5.08
N LEU A 92 17.35 -4.58 -4.33
CA LEU A 92 18.16 -4.66 -3.12
C LEU A 92 19.40 -5.48 -3.46
N ASP A 93 20.58 -5.04 -3.05
CA ASP A 93 21.80 -5.83 -3.10
C ASP A 93 22.77 -5.46 -1.95
N GLU A 94 23.91 -6.13 -1.88
CA GLU A 94 24.91 -5.95 -0.83
C GLU A 94 25.55 -4.56 -0.82
N THR A 95 25.44 -3.81 -1.91
CA THR A 95 26.12 -2.52 -2.09
C THR A 95 25.18 -1.32 -2.07
N ASN A 96 23.93 -1.55 -2.43
CA ASN A 96 22.95 -0.45 -2.56
C ASN A 96 21.51 -0.93 -2.68
N THR A 97 20.60 0.00 -2.48
CA THR A 97 19.18 -0.13 -2.82
C THR A 97 18.86 0.82 -3.95
N THR A 98 18.27 0.32 -5.01
CA THR A 98 17.93 1.11 -6.20
C THR A 98 16.43 1.03 -6.51
N PHE A 99 15.82 2.19 -6.70
CA PHE A 99 14.43 2.35 -7.13
C PHE A 99 14.42 2.85 -8.57
N VAL A 100 13.65 2.22 -9.44
CA VAL A 100 13.54 2.59 -10.85
C VAL A 100 12.07 2.72 -11.25
N ALA A 101 11.76 3.72 -12.04
CA ALA A 101 10.45 3.85 -12.68
C ALA A 101 10.61 4.38 -14.10
N THR A 102 9.78 3.88 -15.01
CA THR A 102 9.74 4.32 -16.41
C THR A 102 8.32 4.18 -16.98
N ASP A 103 7.98 5.05 -17.91
CA ASP A 103 6.77 4.98 -18.75
C ASP A 103 7.12 4.81 -20.24
N SER A 104 8.35 4.39 -20.56
CA SER A 104 8.98 4.29 -21.89
C SER A 104 9.47 5.61 -22.48
N HIS A 105 9.06 6.76 -21.97
CA HIS A 105 9.48 8.09 -22.46
C HIS A 105 10.50 8.74 -21.53
N ARG A 106 10.44 8.43 -20.26
CA ARG A 106 11.36 8.88 -19.21
C ARG A 106 11.70 7.72 -18.30
N LEU A 107 12.89 7.78 -17.73
CA LEU A 107 13.38 6.82 -16.75
C LEU A 107 13.99 7.59 -15.58
N ILE A 108 13.59 7.22 -14.39
CA ILE A 108 14.17 7.70 -13.14
C ILE A 108 14.82 6.53 -12.41
N ARG A 109 16.06 6.73 -11.98
CA ARG A 109 16.79 5.81 -11.11
C ARG A 109 17.24 6.57 -9.87
N TYR A 110 16.74 6.17 -8.72
CA TYR A 110 17.13 6.68 -7.42
C TYR A 110 17.88 5.59 -6.64
N ARG A 111 19.12 5.87 -6.27
CA ARG A 111 20.01 4.90 -5.61
C ARG A 111 20.40 5.37 -4.21
N ARG A 112 20.41 4.44 -3.25
CA ARG A 112 20.88 4.62 -1.88
C ARG A 112 21.96 3.59 -1.59
N VAL A 113 23.14 4.06 -1.15
CA VAL A 113 24.29 3.23 -0.79
C VAL A 113 24.34 2.94 0.72
N ASP A 114 23.51 3.61 1.48
CA ASP A 114 23.37 3.48 2.94
C ASP A 114 22.27 2.47 3.35
N ILE A 115 21.58 1.89 2.40
CA ILE A 115 20.63 0.80 2.60
C ILE A 115 21.06 -0.36 1.73
N THR A 116 21.37 -1.46 2.37
CA THR A 116 21.87 -2.68 1.73
C THR A 116 21.11 -3.89 2.23
N SER A 117 21.24 -5.00 1.55
CA SER A 117 20.66 -6.29 1.89
C SER A 117 21.69 -7.39 1.69
N ASP A 118 21.75 -8.33 2.60
CA ASP A 118 22.71 -9.46 2.52
C ASP A 118 22.50 -10.37 1.30
N MET A 119 21.39 -10.20 0.62
CA MET A 119 21.04 -10.96 -0.59
C MET A 119 20.46 -10.05 -1.67
N ALA A 120 20.75 -10.38 -2.92
CA ALA A 120 20.21 -9.67 -4.07
C ALA A 120 18.75 -10.08 -4.32
N HIS A 121 17.86 -9.10 -4.25
CA HIS A 121 16.44 -9.25 -4.55
C HIS A 121 15.95 -8.13 -5.44
N SER A 122 14.93 -8.44 -6.24
CA SER A 122 14.23 -7.41 -7.02
C SER A 122 12.74 -7.70 -7.08
N MET A 123 11.95 -6.62 -7.10
CA MET A 123 10.50 -6.70 -7.13
C MET A 123 9.89 -5.44 -7.76
N ILE A 124 8.66 -5.54 -8.22
CA ILE A 124 7.91 -4.39 -8.72
C ILE A 124 6.75 -4.12 -7.78
N ILE A 125 6.79 -2.97 -7.11
CA ILE A 125 5.76 -2.55 -6.16
C ILE A 125 4.76 -1.65 -6.90
N PRO A 126 3.45 -2.00 -6.90
CA PRO A 126 2.44 -1.23 -7.62
C PRO A 126 2.40 0.25 -7.19
N ARG A 127 2.24 1.15 -8.15
CA ARG A 127 2.10 2.59 -7.91
C ARG A 127 1.03 2.93 -6.87
N LYS A 128 -0.12 2.25 -6.94
CA LYS A 128 -1.25 2.47 -6.03
C LYS A 128 -0.87 2.16 -4.57
N ALA A 129 -0.14 1.08 -4.35
CA ALA A 129 0.37 0.71 -3.04
C ALA A 129 1.37 1.74 -2.51
N LEU A 130 2.34 2.16 -3.33
CA LEU A 130 3.33 3.16 -2.95
C LEU A 130 2.72 4.54 -2.67
N THR A 131 1.67 4.93 -3.42
CA THR A 131 0.93 6.17 -3.14
C THR A 131 0.29 6.13 -1.75
N LEU A 132 -0.34 5.00 -1.41
CA LEU A 132 -0.97 4.82 -0.11
C LEU A 132 0.08 4.74 1.01
N LEU A 133 1.16 3.98 0.79
CA LEU A 133 2.27 3.87 1.73
C LEU A 133 2.83 5.26 2.07
N LYS A 134 3.17 6.06 1.04
CA LYS A 134 3.68 7.42 1.23
C LYS A 134 2.74 8.30 2.05
N ALA A 135 1.42 8.19 1.82
CA ALA A 135 0.42 8.98 2.54
C ALA A 135 0.28 8.57 4.01
N THR A 136 0.72 7.36 4.37
CA THR A 136 0.64 6.83 5.74
C THR A 136 1.96 6.86 6.50
N LEU A 137 3.08 7.08 5.81
CA LEU A 137 4.39 7.20 6.47
C LEU A 137 4.37 8.35 7.48
N PRO A 138 4.93 8.14 8.69
CA PRO A 138 5.03 9.18 9.70
C PRO A 138 5.99 10.28 9.26
N THR A 139 5.74 11.51 9.72
CA THR A 139 6.66 12.65 9.55
C THR A 139 7.89 12.53 10.45
N GLU A 140 7.75 11.82 11.56
CA GLU A 140 8.86 11.56 12.48
C GLU A 140 9.76 10.44 11.94
N ALA A 141 11.05 10.53 12.21
CA ALA A 141 12.01 9.51 11.80
C ALA A 141 11.65 8.15 12.45
N THR A 142 11.22 7.21 11.64
CA THR A 142 10.76 5.89 12.07
C THR A 142 11.37 4.83 11.15
N SER A 143 11.73 3.68 11.71
CA SER A 143 12.12 2.53 10.90
C SER A 143 10.89 1.85 10.32
N VAL A 144 10.88 1.63 9.02
CA VAL A 144 9.90 0.80 8.32
C VAL A 144 10.52 -0.56 8.07
N THR A 145 9.98 -1.59 8.68
CA THR A 145 10.35 -2.97 8.37
C THR A 145 9.60 -3.39 7.11
N MET A 146 10.32 -3.62 6.05
CA MET A 146 9.77 -4.17 4.81
C MET A 146 10.13 -5.65 4.73
N GLU A 147 9.11 -6.50 4.85
CA GLU A 147 9.21 -7.93 4.59
C GLU A 147 8.61 -8.24 3.23
N PHE A 148 9.16 -9.22 2.53
CA PHE A 148 8.65 -9.58 1.20
C PHE A 148 8.94 -11.03 0.87
N ASN A 149 8.10 -11.58 0.01
CA ASN A 149 8.29 -12.86 -0.66
C ASN A 149 8.08 -12.67 -2.18
N THR A 150 7.95 -13.75 -2.91
CA THR A 150 7.77 -13.69 -4.38
C THR A 150 6.48 -13.00 -4.83
N SER A 151 5.46 -12.90 -3.96
CA SER A 151 4.12 -12.43 -4.35
C SER A 151 3.67 -11.17 -3.62
N ASN A 152 4.20 -10.90 -2.43
CA ASN A 152 3.71 -9.83 -1.57
C ASN A 152 4.86 -9.05 -0.93
N ALA A 153 4.62 -7.77 -0.69
CA ALA A 153 5.42 -6.94 0.19
C ALA A 153 4.58 -6.46 1.39
N PHE A 154 5.19 -6.49 2.56
CA PHE A 154 4.62 -6.13 3.85
C PHE A 154 5.43 -4.97 4.41
N PHE A 155 4.75 -3.94 4.87
CA PHE A 155 5.37 -2.77 5.49
C PHE A 155 4.82 -2.63 6.90
N ASP A 156 5.69 -2.68 7.89
CA ASP A 156 5.34 -2.56 9.30
C ASP A 156 6.07 -1.35 9.89
N PHE A 157 5.31 -0.42 10.45
CA PHE A 157 5.83 0.77 11.13
C PHE A 157 4.79 1.30 12.11
N ASN A 158 5.25 1.64 13.32
CA ASN A 158 4.37 2.07 14.40
C ASN A 158 3.23 1.05 14.64
N LYS A 159 1.97 1.47 14.43
CA LYS A 159 0.77 0.64 14.53
C LYS A 159 0.14 0.32 13.17
N VAL A 160 0.87 0.59 12.08
CA VAL A 160 0.40 0.39 10.71
C VAL A 160 1.06 -0.85 10.13
N LYS A 161 0.23 -1.76 9.62
CA LYS A 161 0.66 -2.86 8.77
C LYS A 161 0.01 -2.69 7.40
N MET A 162 0.82 -2.59 6.38
CA MET A 162 0.35 -2.50 5.00
C MET A 162 0.88 -3.68 4.21
N ILE A 163 0.01 -4.30 3.43
CA ILE A 163 0.35 -5.43 2.57
C ILE A 163 -0.07 -5.09 1.15
N CYS A 164 0.80 -5.37 0.21
CA CYS A 164 0.45 -5.27 -1.21
C CYS A 164 0.93 -6.50 -1.98
N ARG A 165 0.18 -6.85 -3.00
CA ARG A 165 0.61 -7.84 -3.99
C ARG A 165 1.61 -7.19 -4.93
N LEU A 166 2.72 -7.88 -5.19
CA LEU A 166 3.73 -7.46 -6.16
C LEU A 166 3.24 -7.69 -7.60
N ILE A 167 3.81 -6.94 -8.53
CA ILE A 167 3.58 -7.17 -9.95
C ILE A 167 4.55 -8.27 -10.38
N ASP A 168 4.00 -9.42 -10.78
CA ASP A 168 4.74 -10.61 -11.22
C ASP A 168 5.05 -10.48 -12.72
N GLU A 169 6.02 -9.62 -13.03
CA GLU A 169 6.46 -9.34 -14.40
C GLU A 169 7.96 -9.02 -14.41
N ARG A 170 8.60 -9.25 -15.56
CA ARG A 170 9.98 -8.81 -15.76
C ARG A 170 10.02 -7.31 -16.02
N TYR A 171 10.80 -6.58 -15.23
CA TYR A 171 11.05 -5.16 -15.48
C TYR A 171 11.90 -4.98 -16.75
N PRO A 172 11.65 -3.96 -17.57
CA PRO A 172 12.49 -3.64 -18.74
C PRO A 172 13.95 -3.44 -18.35
N ASP A 173 14.87 -3.91 -19.22
CA ASP A 173 16.32 -3.73 -19.07
C ASP A 173 16.75 -2.30 -19.40
#